data_ef256a37f1afde3d610865f1dea61244
#
_entry.id   ef256a37f1afde3d610865f1dea61244
#
_cell.length_a   1.000
_cell.length_b   1.000
_cell.length_c   1.000
_cell.angle_alpha   90.00
_cell.angle_beta   90.00
_cell.angle_gamma   90.00
#
_symmetry.space_group_name_H-M   'P 1'
#
loop_
_entity.id
_entity.type
_entity.pdbx_description
1 polymer ?
#
loop_
_entity_poly.entity_id
_entity_poly.type
_entity_poly.pdbx_seq_one_letter_code
_entity_poly.pdbx_strand_id
1 'polypeptide(L)'
;MLNKILLRLIMILFIAPFNLYSMVNDDKILSDIPPQYLSQYGFFLNQKQQIPTPGVLPYNLITSLFSDYADKHRFVYVPKGQFATHKADSVFDFPIGSTLIKTFSYATALEPPLNRHLIETRLLIRKTLGWETYTYVWDNAGEEAELKVAGKTVPATYINSEGRKTNIRYRVPNKNQCKECHLKDETIVPIGPKPRNLNTNYNYDDGTMNQLMKWSELGYIQSYPENNTPVVDYLDATQSIDKRARAYLAINCGHCHSPSGSASNSGLYLNYKENRNKQLGVYKSPVATGRGSGDLDYSIVPGHPDDSILLYRMMSNAPDIMMPESGRSIMHQEGVELVYQWIKEMQ
;
A
#
# COMPACT_ATOMS: atom_id res chain seq x y z
N MET A 1 -6.67 75.88 -38.46
CA MET A 1 -6.92 75.44 -37.05
C MET A 1 -6.94 73.93 -37.05
N LEU A 2 -5.84 73.33 -36.65
CA LEU A 2 -5.66 71.89 -36.69
C LEU A 2 -5.95 71.32 -35.26
N ASN A 3 -7.04 70.57 -35.13
CA ASN A 3 -7.38 69.83 -33.93
C ASN A 3 -6.51 68.56 -33.78
N LYS A 4 -5.63 68.60 -32.78
CA LYS A 4 -4.87 67.37 -32.39
C LYS A 4 -5.75 66.57 -31.45
N ILE A 5 -6.27 65.42 -31.94
CA ILE A 5 -6.92 64.41 -31.11
C ILE A 5 -5.81 63.54 -30.54
N LEU A 6 -5.62 63.62 -29.23
CA LEU A 6 -4.66 62.79 -28.45
C LEU A 6 -5.30 61.45 -28.10
N LEU A 7 -5.00 60.41 -28.85
CA LEU A 7 -5.45 59.04 -28.57
C LEU A 7 -4.64 58.50 -27.39
N ARG A 8 -5.25 58.42 -26.20
CA ARG A 8 -4.67 57.73 -25.05
C ARG A 8 -4.92 56.21 -25.20
N LEU A 9 -3.89 55.48 -25.52
CA LEU A 9 -3.90 54.00 -25.45
C LEU A 9 -3.89 53.59 -23.97
N ILE A 10 -5.00 53.08 -23.48
CA ILE A 10 -5.08 52.43 -22.18
C ILE A 10 -4.61 51.00 -22.38
N MET A 11 -3.38 50.71 -21.98
CA MET A 11 -2.82 49.36 -21.95
C MET A 11 -3.41 48.63 -20.73
N ILE A 12 -4.46 47.83 -20.94
CA ILE A 12 -5.01 46.96 -19.92
C ILE A 12 -4.04 45.78 -19.75
N LEU A 13 -3.24 45.85 -18.68
CA LEU A 13 -2.44 44.70 -18.25
C LEU A 13 -3.42 43.63 -17.76
N PHE A 14 -3.64 42.60 -18.55
CA PHE A 14 -4.26 41.37 -18.09
C PHE A 14 -3.28 40.66 -17.15
N ILE A 15 -3.39 40.92 -15.85
CA ILE A 15 -2.77 40.08 -14.83
C ILE A 15 -3.63 38.79 -14.79
N ALA A 16 -3.19 37.79 -15.52
CA ALA A 16 -3.75 36.45 -15.34
C ALA A 16 -3.58 36.08 -13.86
N PRO A 17 -4.62 35.59 -13.19
CA PRO A 17 -4.44 35.11 -11.81
C PRO A 17 -3.37 34.02 -11.83
N PHE A 18 -2.23 34.27 -11.20
CA PHE A 18 -1.24 33.27 -10.88
C PHE A 18 -1.96 32.34 -9.88
N ASN A 19 -2.51 31.22 -10.39
CA ASN A 19 -2.96 30.14 -9.53
C ASN A 19 -1.71 29.67 -8.78
N LEU A 20 -1.57 30.07 -7.53
CA LEU A 20 -0.65 29.48 -6.57
C LEU A 20 -1.16 28.04 -6.34
N TYR A 21 -0.84 27.14 -7.28
CA TYR A 21 -0.98 25.73 -7.00
C TYR A 21 -0.13 25.43 -5.76
N SER A 22 -0.73 24.83 -4.76
CA SER A 22 0.01 24.26 -3.65
C SER A 22 1.10 23.38 -4.24
N MET A 23 2.35 23.72 -3.98
CA MET A 23 3.49 22.87 -4.39
C MET A 23 3.78 21.89 -3.25
N VAL A 24 4.22 20.70 -3.61
CA VAL A 24 4.78 19.76 -2.62
C VAL A 24 5.95 20.46 -1.91
N ASN A 25 5.97 20.34 -0.59
CA ASN A 25 6.94 21.01 0.26
C ASN A 25 8.14 20.07 0.56
N ASP A 26 9.18 20.14 -0.28
CA ASP A 26 10.38 19.32 -0.14
C ASP A 26 11.13 19.57 1.18
N ASP A 27 11.13 20.80 1.71
CA ASP A 27 11.75 21.11 2.99
C ASP A 27 11.07 20.34 4.14
N LYS A 28 9.74 20.24 4.10
CA LYS A 28 8.98 19.46 5.08
C LYS A 28 9.19 17.94 4.91
N ILE A 29 9.31 17.48 3.67
CA ILE A 29 9.63 16.07 3.38
C ILE A 29 11.00 15.72 3.95
N LEU A 30 12.01 16.58 3.80
CA LEU A 30 13.38 16.34 4.24
C LEU A 30 13.66 16.71 5.70
N SER A 31 12.74 17.40 6.37
CA SER A 31 12.88 17.79 7.77
C SER A 31 13.02 16.59 8.71
N ASP A 32 13.95 16.64 9.66
CA ASP A 32 14.12 15.61 10.70
C ASP A 32 12.90 15.55 11.65
N ILE A 33 12.22 16.66 11.80
CA ILE A 33 10.99 16.76 12.61
C ILE A 33 9.79 16.71 11.65
N PRO A 34 8.99 15.62 11.67
CA PRO A 34 7.83 15.54 10.81
C PRO A 34 6.80 16.62 11.17
N PRO A 35 6.13 17.23 10.19
CA PRO A 35 5.04 18.16 10.43
C PRO A 35 3.94 17.54 11.31
N GLN A 36 3.28 18.39 12.11
CA GLN A 36 2.15 17.96 12.94
C GLN A 36 0.94 17.57 12.08
N TYR A 37 0.71 18.27 10.97
CA TYR A 37 -0.44 18.09 10.09
C TYR A 37 -0.02 17.64 8.70
N LEU A 38 -0.82 16.74 8.09
CA LEU A 38 -0.57 16.21 6.76
C LEU A 38 -0.58 17.29 5.67
N SER A 39 -1.45 18.30 5.81
CA SER A 39 -1.55 19.43 4.88
C SER A 39 -0.23 20.14 4.67
N GLN A 40 0.66 20.15 5.67
CA GLN A 40 1.92 20.88 5.63
C GLN A 40 2.93 20.33 4.61
N TYR A 41 2.72 19.11 4.10
CA TYR A 41 3.51 18.54 3.00
C TYR A 41 3.05 19.02 1.62
N GLY A 42 1.81 19.51 1.49
CA GLY A 42 1.26 19.93 0.21
C GLY A 42 0.98 18.80 -0.79
N PHE A 43 0.78 17.56 -0.35
CA PHE A 43 0.54 16.43 -1.24
C PHE A 43 -0.82 16.46 -1.95
N PHE A 44 -1.79 17.18 -1.42
CA PHE A 44 -3.14 17.23 -1.94
C PHE A 44 -3.62 18.67 -2.18
N LEU A 45 -4.24 18.91 -3.32
CA LEU A 45 -5.03 20.13 -3.59
C LEU A 45 -6.33 20.11 -2.79
N ASN A 46 -6.92 18.94 -2.64
CA ASN A 46 -8.09 18.69 -1.80
C ASN A 46 -7.87 17.41 -1.00
N GLN A 47 -7.59 17.53 0.27
CA GLN A 47 -7.28 16.39 1.14
C GLN A 47 -8.49 15.46 1.32
N LYS A 48 -9.67 16.03 1.56
CA LYS A 48 -10.91 15.26 1.79
C LYS A 48 -11.29 14.40 0.58
N GLN A 49 -11.12 14.93 -0.62
CA GLN A 49 -11.39 14.22 -1.86
C GLN A 49 -10.19 13.42 -2.37
N GLN A 50 -9.03 13.50 -1.69
CA GLN A 50 -7.78 12.88 -2.08
C GLN A 50 -7.33 13.28 -3.50
N ILE A 51 -7.57 14.55 -3.89
CA ILE A 51 -7.12 15.11 -5.17
C ILE A 51 -5.66 15.49 -5.02
N PRO A 52 -4.72 14.84 -5.73
CA PRO A 52 -3.29 15.08 -5.55
C PRO A 52 -2.85 16.43 -6.15
N THR A 53 -1.82 16.99 -5.54
CA THR A 53 -1.07 18.14 -6.11
C THR A 53 -0.32 17.68 -7.38
N PRO A 54 -0.18 18.54 -8.41
CA PRO A 54 0.67 18.25 -9.56
C PRO A 54 2.09 17.78 -9.13
N GLY A 55 2.53 16.66 -9.66
CA GLY A 55 3.78 16.00 -9.26
C GLY A 55 3.58 14.93 -8.17
N VAL A 56 2.36 14.69 -7.72
CA VAL A 56 1.97 13.52 -6.89
C VAL A 56 1.07 12.64 -7.75
N LEU A 57 1.52 11.44 -8.05
CA LEU A 57 0.84 10.56 -9.00
C LEU A 57 0.07 9.45 -8.29
N PRO A 58 -1.22 9.24 -8.56
CA PRO A 58 -1.95 8.11 -8.03
C PRO A 58 -1.52 6.80 -8.70
N TYR A 59 -1.60 5.69 -7.95
CA TYR A 59 -1.35 4.35 -8.48
C TYR A 59 -2.13 3.27 -7.74
N ASN A 60 -2.29 2.11 -8.38
CA ASN A 60 -2.85 0.91 -7.77
C ASN A 60 -1.87 -0.26 -7.83
N LEU A 61 -2.18 -1.31 -7.09
CA LEU A 61 -1.49 -2.58 -7.13
C LEU A 61 -2.44 -3.64 -7.71
N ILE A 62 -1.92 -4.54 -8.55
CA ILE A 62 -2.69 -5.67 -9.07
C ILE A 62 -3.22 -6.51 -7.90
N THR A 63 -2.33 -6.88 -6.98
CA THR A 63 -2.68 -7.59 -5.74
C THR A 63 -2.32 -6.73 -4.55
N SER A 64 -3.32 -6.39 -3.75
CA SER A 64 -3.19 -5.52 -2.57
C SER A 64 -3.04 -6.30 -1.29
N LEU A 65 -2.24 -5.76 -0.35
CA LEU A 65 -2.18 -6.25 1.03
C LEU A 65 -3.52 -5.99 1.73
N PHE A 66 -4.06 -6.99 2.42
CA PHE A 66 -5.27 -6.89 3.22
C PHE A 66 -5.06 -5.97 4.44
N SER A 67 -6.06 -5.19 4.79
CA SER A 67 -6.09 -4.34 5.99
C SER A 67 -7.56 -4.06 6.34
N ASP A 68 -8.20 -5.01 7.02
CA ASP A 68 -9.56 -4.88 7.55
C ASP A 68 -10.61 -4.35 6.57
N TYR A 69 -10.53 -4.76 5.30
CA TYR A 69 -11.40 -4.29 4.19
C TYR A 69 -11.34 -2.78 3.90
N ALA A 70 -10.37 -2.06 4.45
CA ALA A 70 -10.20 -0.65 4.13
C ALA A 70 -9.82 -0.46 2.66
N ASP A 71 -10.45 0.49 1.98
CA ASP A 71 -9.99 1.02 0.71
C ASP A 71 -8.64 1.70 0.87
N LYS A 72 -7.82 1.67 -0.18
CA LYS A 72 -6.47 2.20 -0.13
C LYS A 72 -6.21 3.11 -1.33
N HIS A 73 -6.15 4.41 -1.08
CA HIS A 73 -5.70 5.39 -2.06
C HIS A 73 -4.18 5.50 -1.95
N ARG A 74 -3.48 5.29 -3.06
CA ARG A 74 -2.02 5.29 -3.09
C ARG A 74 -1.51 6.33 -4.05
N PHE A 75 -0.47 7.05 -3.58
CA PHE A 75 0.19 8.05 -4.40
C PHE A 75 1.70 7.94 -4.23
N VAL A 76 2.41 8.38 -5.25
CA VAL A 76 3.87 8.49 -5.25
C VAL A 76 4.28 9.91 -5.60
N TYR A 77 5.24 10.42 -4.86
CA TYR A 77 5.98 11.62 -5.16
C TYR A 77 7.45 11.28 -5.38
N VAL A 78 8.03 11.79 -6.45
CA VAL A 78 9.47 11.73 -6.73
C VAL A 78 9.94 13.16 -6.95
N PRO A 79 11.00 13.64 -6.28
CA PRO A 79 11.48 15.01 -6.44
C PRO A 79 11.83 15.33 -7.89
N LYS A 80 11.52 16.55 -8.33
CA LYS A 80 11.72 16.97 -9.71
C LYS A 80 13.17 16.78 -10.19
N GLY A 81 13.32 16.15 -11.33
CA GLY A 81 14.64 15.87 -11.94
C GLY A 81 15.35 14.65 -11.37
N GLN A 82 14.74 13.93 -10.43
CA GLN A 82 15.21 12.66 -9.91
C GLN A 82 14.30 11.52 -10.36
N PHE A 83 14.79 10.29 -10.32
CA PHE A 83 14.05 9.10 -10.73
C PHE A 83 14.42 7.89 -9.88
N ALA A 84 13.50 6.96 -9.76
CA ALA A 84 13.76 5.66 -9.16
C ALA A 84 14.36 4.70 -10.18
N THR A 85 15.21 3.79 -9.72
CA THR A 85 15.83 2.76 -10.55
C THR A 85 15.20 1.39 -10.30
N HIS A 86 15.15 0.59 -11.34
CA HIS A 86 14.62 -0.76 -11.27
C HIS A 86 15.63 -1.73 -10.66
N LYS A 87 15.21 -2.50 -9.69
CA LYS A 87 15.88 -3.73 -9.22
C LYS A 87 14.93 -4.90 -9.47
N ALA A 88 15.43 -5.96 -10.11
CA ALA A 88 14.62 -7.17 -10.40
C ALA A 88 13.78 -7.57 -9.19
N ASP A 89 12.71 -8.19 -9.20
CA ASP A 89 11.85 -8.71 -8.11
C ASP A 89 11.68 -7.88 -6.83
N SER A 90 12.39 -6.75 -6.70
CA SER A 90 12.36 -5.84 -5.55
C SER A 90 11.47 -4.62 -5.81
N VAL A 91 11.24 -3.79 -4.80
CA VAL A 91 10.71 -2.44 -5.00
C VAL A 91 11.74 -1.58 -5.72
N PHE A 92 11.28 -0.52 -6.38
CA PHE A 92 12.18 0.45 -6.97
C PHE A 92 13.12 1.06 -5.93
N ASP A 93 14.35 1.39 -6.34
CA ASP A 93 15.26 2.19 -5.54
C ASP A 93 14.95 3.67 -5.77
N PHE A 94 14.22 4.24 -4.83
CA PHE A 94 13.73 5.62 -4.92
C PHE A 94 14.79 6.61 -4.42
N PRO A 95 14.92 7.77 -5.05
CA PRO A 95 15.82 8.83 -4.60
C PRO A 95 15.37 9.46 -3.28
N ILE A 96 16.31 10.12 -2.59
CA ILE A 96 16.01 10.88 -1.36
C ILE A 96 14.93 11.92 -1.63
N GLY A 97 13.98 12.07 -0.70
CA GLY A 97 12.80 12.94 -0.84
C GLY A 97 11.60 12.26 -1.46
N SER A 98 11.76 11.09 -2.11
CA SER A 98 10.60 10.34 -2.59
C SER A 98 9.68 9.94 -1.45
N THR A 99 8.38 10.04 -1.70
CA THR A 99 7.35 9.73 -0.71
C THR A 99 6.30 8.80 -1.31
N LEU A 100 6.05 7.70 -0.62
CA LEU A 100 4.90 6.82 -0.88
C LEU A 100 3.80 7.16 0.12
N ILE A 101 2.64 7.52 -0.39
CA ILE A 101 1.50 7.99 0.39
C ILE A 101 0.40 6.94 0.27
N LYS A 102 -0.17 6.54 1.40
CA LYS A 102 -1.26 5.55 1.41
C LYS A 102 -2.33 5.95 2.40
N THR A 103 -3.49 6.38 1.89
CA THR A 103 -4.67 6.72 2.69
C THR A 103 -5.60 5.52 2.77
N PHE A 104 -6.06 5.21 3.98
CA PHE A 104 -7.04 4.19 4.29
C PHE A 104 -8.39 4.84 4.55
N SER A 105 -9.44 4.28 3.95
CA SER A 105 -10.80 4.80 4.08
C SER A 105 -11.82 3.68 4.01
N TYR A 106 -13.06 3.98 4.42
CA TYR A 106 -14.20 3.11 4.22
C TYR A 106 -15.28 3.87 3.44
N ALA A 107 -15.88 3.19 2.47
CA ALA A 107 -17.06 3.71 1.79
C ALA A 107 -18.24 3.78 2.77
N THR A 108 -19.00 4.87 2.73
CA THR A 108 -20.21 5.04 3.57
C THR A 108 -21.48 4.53 2.89
N ALA A 109 -21.39 4.26 1.58
CA ALA A 109 -22.43 3.65 0.76
C ALA A 109 -21.77 2.85 -0.38
N LEU A 110 -22.47 1.86 -0.96
CA LEU A 110 -21.99 1.10 -2.13
C LEU A 110 -22.29 1.82 -3.45
N GLU A 111 -23.32 2.66 -3.48
CA GLU A 111 -23.74 3.38 -4.69
C GLU A 111 -23.14 4.78 -4.75
N PRO A 112 -22.87 5.30 -5.95
CA PRO A 112 -22.43 6.67 -6.14
C PRO A 112 -23.49 7.71 -5.70
N PRO A 113 -23.03 8.89 -5.21
CA PRO A 113 -21.63 9.28 -5.00
C PRO A 113 -21.01 8.57 -3.81
N LEU A 114 -19.83 7.97 -4.02
CA LEU A 114 -19.10 7.27 -2.97
C LEU A 114 -18.49 8.27 -1.98
N ASN A 115 -19.21 8.55 -0.90
CA ASN A 115 -18.65 9.26 0.23
C ASN A 115 -17.74 8.30 1.02
N ARG A 116 -16.62 8.82 1.50
CA ARG A 116 -15.62 8.02 2.20
C ARG A 116 -15.32 8.60 3.57
N HIS A 117 -15.23 7.73 4.55
CA HIS A 117 -14.69 8.08 5.86
C HIS A 117 -13.19 7.77 5.85
N LEU A 118 -12.37 8.83 5.85
CA LEU A 118 -10.91 8.72 5.90
C LEU A 118 -10.49 8.33 7.32
N ILE A 119 -9.60 7.36 7.46
CA ILE A 119 -9.14 6.86 8.76
C ILE A 119 -7.73 7.35 9.05
N GLU A 120 -6.78 7.01 8.19
CA GLU A 120 -5.38 7.36 8.33
C GLU A 120 -4.69 7.53 6.98
N THR A 121 -3.62 8.31 6.97
CA THR A 121 -2.66 8.35 5.86
C THR A 121 -1.29 7.96 6.39
N ARG A 122 -0.68 6.94 5.81
CA ARG A 122 0.70 6.51 6.09
C ARG A 122 1.63 7.04 5.02
N LEU A 123 2.74 7.59 5.46
CA LEU A 123 3.84 8.02 4.60
C LEU A 123 5.03 7.09 4.80
N LEU A 124 5.66 6.72 3.70
CA LEU A 124 7.02 6.22 3.66
C LEU A 124 7.84 7.28 2.93
N ILE A 125 8.77 7.93 3.65
CA ILE A 125 9.62 8.99 3.13
C ILE A 125 11.05 8.48 3.02
N ARG A 126 11.65 8.58 1.84
CA ARG A 126 13.06 8.22 1.62
C ARG A 126 13.95 9.35 2.13
N LYS A 127 14.59 9.13 3.26
CA LYS A 127 15.58 10.02 3.87
C LYS A 127 17.00 9.57 3.53
N THR A 128 18.00 10.35 3.95
CA THR A 128 19.41 10.05 3.75
C THR A 128 19.83 8.70 4.35
N LEU A 129 19.32 8.38 5.55
CA LEU A 129 19.66 7.14 6.26
C LEU A 129 18.74 5.96 5.93
N GLY A 130 17.74 6.14 5.08
CA GLY A 130 16.79 5.08 4.74
C GLY A 130 15.35 5.57 4.64
N TRP A 131 14.40 4.65 4.67
CA TRP A 131 12.99 4.97 4.70
C TRP A 131 12.54 5.25 6.12
N GLU A 132 11.72 6.28 6.28
CA GLU A 132 11.05 6.58 7.53
C GLU A 132 9.54 6.48 7.38
N THR A 133 8.86 6.04 8.44
CA THR A 133 7.40 5.84 8.48
C THR A 133 6.74 6.88 9.34
N TYR A 134 5.67 7.48 8.83
CA TYR A 134 4.83 8.42 9.59
C TYR A 134 3.36 8.08 9.37
N THR A 135 2.56 8.20 10.44
CA THR A 135 1.13 7.92 10.40
C THR A 135 0.35 9.14 10.85
N TYR A 136 -0.58 9.58 10.01
CA TYR A 136 -1.49 10.71 10.25
C TYR A 136 -2.90 10.17 10.36
N VAL A 137 -3.62 10.56 11.40
CA VAL A 137 -5.00 10.13 11.65
C VAL A 137 -5.95 11.28 11.33
N TRP A 138 -6.92 11.01 10.48
CA TRP A 138 -7.91 11.99 10.04
C TRP A 138 -8.87 12.37 11.17
N ASP A 139 -9.29 13.62 11.17
CA ASP A 139 -10.44 14.07 11.96
C ASP A 139 -11.75 13.48 11.41
N ASN A 140 -12.82 13.59 12.17
CA ASN A 140 -14.10 13.03 11.76
C ASN A 140 -14.73 13.74 10.52
N ALA A 141 -14.31 14.95 10.23
CA ALA A 141 -14.76 15.72 9.07
C ALA A 141 -13.98 15.34 7.79
N GLY A 142 -12.82 14.67 7.93
CA GLY A 142 -11.91 14.34 6.83
C GLY A 142 -11.21 15.57 6.24
N GLU A 143 -11.11 16.65 7.03
CA GLU A 143 -10.52 17.93 6.58
C GLU A 143 -9.01 17.99 6.84
N GLU A 144 -8.56 17.41 7.96
CA GLU A 144 -7.15 17.41 8.34
C GLU A 144 -6.74 16.07 8.99
N ALA A 145 -5.47 15.71 8.84
CA ALA A 145 -4.90 14.55 9.51
C ALA A 145 -3.70 14.93 10.36
N GLU A 146 -3.70 14.46 11.61
CA GLU A 146 -2.69 14.77 12.62
C GLU A 146 -1.74 13.59 12.85
N LEU A 147 -0.45 13.89 13.01
CA LEU A 147 0.60 12.90 13.31
C LEU A 147 0.29 12.12 14.60
N LYS A 148 0.34 10.80 14.52
CA LYS A 148 0.14 9.89 15.66
C LYS A 148 1.29 8.87 15.75
N VAL A 149 2.24 9.14 16.63
CA VAL A 149 3.41 8.29 16.84
C VAL A 149 3.07 7.00 17.60
N ALA A 150 2.19 7.12 18.61
CA ALA A 150 1.82 6.00 19.48
C ALA A 150 0.78 5.03 18.88
N GLY A 151 0.28 5.34 17.69
CA GLY A 151 -0.87 4.64 17.12
C GLY A 151 -2.20 5.01 17.79
N LYS A 152 -3.29 4.45 17.30
CA LYS A 152 -4.64 4.72 17.81
C LYS A 152 -5.58 3.57 17.43
N THR A 153 -6.58 3.29 18.25
CA THR A 153 -7.73 2.48 17.84
C THR A 153 -8.89 3.39 17.53
N VAL A 154 -9.47 3.28 16.34
CA VAL A 154 -10.61 4.09 15.90
C VAL A 154 -11.78 3.18 15.55
N PRO A 155 -13.03 3.56 15.88
CA PRO A 155 -14.20 2.85 15.39
C PRO A 155 -14.31 3.07 13.88
N ALA A 156 -14.59 2.01 13.13
CA ALA A 156 -14.85 2.07 11.71
C ALA A 156 -15.99 1.11 11.35
N THR A 157 -16.63 1.37 10.20
CA THR A 157 -17.68 0.50 9.68
C THR A 157 -17.34 0.20 8.24
N TYR A 158 -17.20 -1.06 7.86
CA TYR A 158 -17.12 -1.45 6.46
C TYR A 158 -18.44 -2.04 5.98
N ILE A 159 -18.69 -1.91 4.68
CA ILE A 159 -19.84 -2.46 3.99
C ILE A 159 -19.30 -3.58 3.09
N ASN A 160 -19.76 -4.81 3.31
CA ASN A 160 -19.36 -5.93 2.45
C ASN A 160 -20.11 -5.90 1.10
N SER A 161 -19.75 -6.81 0.19
CA SER A 161 -20.36 -6.92 -1.15
C SER A 161 -21.88 -7.17 -1.14
N GLU A 162 -22.44 -7.69 -0.05
CA GLU A 162 -23.87 -7.92 0.15
C GLU A 162 -24.59 -6.68 0.75
N GLY A 163 -23.88 -5.58 0.98
CA GLY A 163 -24.43 -4.37 1.60
C GLY A 163 -24.54 -4.43 3.14
N ARG A 164 -24.01 -5.50 3.77
CA ARG A 164 -24.05 -5.64 5.22
C ARG A 164 -23.00 -4.74 5.87
N LYS A 165 -23.42 -3.93 6.83
CA LYS A 165 -22.55 -3.08 7.64
C LYS A 165 -21.97 -3.86 8.82
N THR A 166 -20.65 -3.80 8.97
CA THR A 166 -19.93 -4.42 10.09
C THR A 166 -19.06 -3.39 10.78
N ASN A 167 -19.28 -3.24 12.08
CA ASN A 167 -18.49 -2.35 12.92
C ASN A 167 -17.21 -3.07 13.36
N ILE A 168 -16.09 -2.38 13.25
CA ILE A 168 -14.77 -2.88 13.63
C ILE A 168 -14.03 -1.84 14.48
N ARG A 169 -13.03 -2.32 15.19
CA ARG A 169 -12.06 -1.47 15.92
C ARG A 169 -10.77 -1.42 15.13
N TYR A 170 -10.71 -0.52 14.15
CA TYR A 170 -9.53 -0.36 13.29
C TYR A 170 -8.31 0.06 14.10
N ARG A 171 -7.19 -0.64 13.92
CA ARG A 171 -5.93 -0.36 14.63
C ARG A 171 -4.99 0.44 13.73
N VAL A 172 -4.88 1.73 14.00
CA VAL A 172 -3.82 2.57 13.45
C VAL A 172 -2.50 2.15 14.09
N PRO A 173 -1.49 1.70 13.33
CA PRO A 173 -0.24 1.20 13.89
C PRO A 173 0.61 2.32 14.48
N ASN A 174 1.39 1.99 15.49
CA ASN A 174 2.49 2.82 15.95
C ASN A 174 3.76 2.61 15.08
N LYS A 175 4.79 3.43 15.30
CA LYS A 175 6.04 3.38 14.52
C LYS A 175 6.75 2.02 14.60
N ASN A 176 6.68 1.31 15.72
CA ASN A 176 7.31 -0.01 15.88
C ASN A 176 6.55 -1.08 15.09
N GLN A 177 5.24 -1.05 15.10
CA GLN A 177 4.41 -1.97 14.32
C GLN A 177 4.60 -1.79 12.79
N CYS A 178 4.92 -0.59 12.33
CA CYS A 178 5.33 -0.41 10.94
C CYS A 178 6.61 -1.20 10.61
N LYS A 179 7.58 -1.22 11.53
CA LYS A 179 8.83 -1.97 11.34
C LYS A 179 8.61 -3.47 11.24
N GLU A 180 7.66 -4.06 11.96
CA GLU A 180 7.37 -5.50 11.93
C GLU A 180 7.17 -6.01 10.49
N CYS A 181 6.44 -5.24 9.66
CA CYS A 181 6.18 -5.60 8.28
C CYS A 181 7.22 -5.05 7.28
N HIS A 182 7.78 -3.87 7.55
CA HIS A 182 8.65 -3.16 6.62
C HIS A 182 10.15 -3.43 6.80
N LEU A 183 10.54 -4.16 7.86
CA LEU A 183 11.95 -4.47 8.13
C LEU A 183 12.45 -5.56 7.18
N LYS A 184 13.56 -5.26 6.49
CA LYS A 184 14.30 -6.18 5.64
C LYS A 184 15.80 -5.86 5.76
N ASP A 185 16.63 -6.87 6.08
CA ASP A 185 18.07 -6.66 6.32
C ASP A 185 18.34 -5.42 7.21
N GLU A 186 17.64 -5.35 8.35
CA GLU A 186 17.70 -4.26 9.35
C GLU A 186 17.28 -2.87 8.84
N THR A 187 16.83 -2.74 7.61
CA THR A 187 16.37 -1.49 7.02
C THR A 187 14.85 -1.51 6.73
N ILE A 188 14.21 -0.34 6.82
CA ILE A 188 12.82 -0.20 6.41
C ILE A 188 12.76 -0.14 4.87
N VAL A 189 11.86 -0.94 4.28
CA VAL A 189 11.62 -0.97 2.84
C VAL A 189 10.12 -0.93 2.52
N PRO A 190 9.71 -0.34 1.39
CA PRO A 190 8.34 -0.45 0.90
C PRO A 190 7.99 -1.91 0.54
N ILE A 191 6.71 -2.27 0.58
CA ILE A 191 6.23 -3.63 0.28
C ILE A 191 5.61 -3.70 -1.12
N GLY A 192 4.70 -2.77 -1.42
CA GLY A 192 3.78 -2.85 -2.57
C GLY A 192 4.37 -2.51 -3.94
N PRO A 193 5.09 -1.37 -4.11
CA PRO A 193 5.42 -0.84 -5.42
C PRO A 193 6.60 -1.58 -6.08
N LYS A 194 6.38 -2.86 -6.38
CA LYS A 194 7.27 -3.69 -7.19
C LYS A 194 6.84 -3.61 -8.64
N PRO A 195 7.75 -3.59 -9.61
CA PRO A 195 7.39 -3.52 -11.03
C PRO A 195 6.29 -4.50 -11.43
N ARG A 196 6.41 -5.78 -11.04
CA ARG A 196 5.41 -6.82 -11.36
C ARG A 196 4.01 -6.55 -10.79
N ASN A 197 3.88 -5.77 -9.70
CA ASN A 197 2.60 -5.44 -9.07
C ASN A 197 2.04 -4.09 -9.53
N LEU A 198 2.86 -3.29 -10.22
CA LEU A 198 2.50 -2.03 -10.85
C LEU A 198 2.22 -2.17 -12.36
N ASN A 199 2.55 -3.31 -12.97
CA ASN A 199 2.42 -3.53 -14.42
C ASN A 199 0.95 -3.80 -14.80
N THR A 200 0.13 -2.77 -14.65
CA THR A 200 -1.30 -2.76 -14.99
C THR A 200 -1.73 -1.36 -15.40
N ASN A 201 -2.87 -1.26 -16.06
CA ASN A 201 -3.44 0.02 -16.45
C ASN A 201 -4.06 0.75 -15.26
N TYR A 202 -4.00 2.07 -15.30
CA TYR A 202 -4.67 2.99 -14.38
C TYR A 202 -5.42 4.06 -15.17
N ASN A 203 -6.58 4.46 -14.68
CA ASN A 203 -7.37 5.54 -15.28
C ASN A 203 -6.91 6.87 -14.67
N TYR A 204 -5.98 7.54 -15.34
CA TYR A 204 -5.54 8.90 -15.00
C TYR A 204 -6.53 9.92 -15.57
N ASP A 205 -6.45 11.17 -15.12
CA ASP A 205 -7.31 12.26 -15.62
C ASP A 205 -7.14 12.51 -17.13
N ASP A 206 -5.97 12.21 -17.66
CA ASP A 206 -5.60 12.34 -19.08
C ASP A 206 -5.77 11.06 -19.91
N GLY A 207 -6.36 10.02 -19.33
CA GLY A 207 -6.67 8.76 -20.01
C GLY A 207 -6.11 7.52 -19.33
N THR A 208 -6.48 6.35 -19.86
CA THR A 208 -6.03 5.06 -19.35
C THR A 208 -4.66 4.72 -19.90
N MET A 209 -3.70 4.45 -19.04
CA MET A 209 -2.34 4.08 -19.41
C MET A 209 -1.75 3.05 -18.44
N ASN A 210 -0.81 2.22 -18.94
CA ASN A 210 -0.02 1.35 -18.05
C ASN A 210 0.79 2.20 -17.06
N GLN A 211 0.73 1.86 -15.78
CA GLN A 211 1.35 2.66 -14.72
C GLN A 211 2.86 2.80 -14.87
N LEU A 212 3.56 1.73 -15.27
CA LEU A 212 5.01 1.79 -15.47
C LEU A 212 5.38 2.65 -16.68
N MET A 213 4.56 2.64 -17.75
CA MET A 213 4.74 3.56 -18.87
C MET A 213 4.54 5.00 -18.41
N LYS A 214 3.45 5.29 -17.69
CA LYS A 214 3.18 6.62 -17.14
C LYS A 214 4.31 7.12 -16.25
N TRP A 215 4.83 6.24 -15.37
CA TRP A 215 5.95 6.60 -14.49
C TRP A 215 7.24 6.88 -15.27
N SER A 216 7.48 6.13 -16.36
CA SER A 216 8.63 6.38 -17.25
C SER A 216 8.49 7.69 -18.02
N GLU A 217 7.31 7.96 -18.60
CA GLU A 217 7.05 9.20 -19.33
C GLU A 217 7.19 10.45 -18.47
N LEU A 218 6.73 10.38 -17.22
CA LEU A 218 6.84 11.47 -16.24
C LEU A 218 8.22 11.57 -15.59
N GLY A 219 9.16 10.66 -15.91
CA GLY A 219 10.49 10.64 -15.33
C GLY A 219 10.54 10.20 -13.87
N TYR A 220 9.53 9.47 -13.37
CA TYR A 220 9.52 8.92 -12.01
C TYR A 220 10.38 7.68 -11.87
N ILE A 221 10.55 6.94 -12.96
CA ILE A 221 11.51 5.84 -13.10
C ILE A 221 12.44 6.12 -14.28
N GLN A 222 13.68 5.62 -14.18
CA GLN A 222 14.70 5.83 -15.21
C GLN A 222 14.29 5.28 -16.58
N SER A 223 13.62 4.12 -16.58
CA SER A 223 13.15 3.48 -17.81
C SER A 223 12.06 2.46 -17.48
N TYR A 224 11.24 2.15 -18.49
CA TYR A 224 10.28 1.05 -18.38
C TYR A 224 11.03 -0.28 -18.15
N PRO A 225 10.69 -1.06 -17.11
CA PRO A 225 11.36 -2.33 -16.84
C PRO A 225 10.89 -3.39 -17.86
N GLU A 226 11.70 -3.63 -18.87
CA GLU A 226 11.47 -4.69 -19.86
C GLU A 226 11.42 -6.08 -19.19
N ASN A 227 10.73 -7.03 -19.80
CA ASN A 227 10.56 -8.42 -19.31
C ASN A 227 9.93 -8.54 -17.93
N ASN A 228 9.16 -7.56 -17.50
CA ASN A 228 8.46 -7.56 -16.23
C ASN A 228 7.09 -8.24 -16.36
N THR A 229 7.04 -9.56 -16.12
CA THR A 229 5.77 -10.30 -16.07
C THR A 229 4.94 -9.84 -14.85
N PRO A 230 3.68 -9.38 -15.05
CA PRO A 230 2.83 -8.97 -13.96
C PRO A 230 2.48 -10.15 -13.03
N VAL A 231 2.23 -9.86 -11.77
CA VAL A 231 1.52 -10.80 -10.90
C VAL A 231 0.06 -10.91 -11.35
N VAL A 232 -0.61 -11.99 -10.96
CA VAL A 232 -2.04 -12.10 -11.19
C VAL A 232 -2.81 -11.37 -10.08
N ASP A 233 -4.01 -10.89 -10.37
CA ASP A 233 -4.95 -10.50 -9.33
C ASP A 233 -5.44 -11.78 -8.63
N TYR A 234 -5.29 -11.83 -7.30
CA TYR A 234 -5.74 -12.99 -6.54
C TYR A 234 -7.27 -13.18 -6.59
N LEU A 235 -8.02 -12.16 -6.94
CA LEU A 235 -9.47 -12.21 -7.13
C LEU A 235 -9.90 -12.66 -8.53
N ASP A 236 -8.99 -12.65 -9.51
CA ASP A 236 -9.30 -13.07 -10.88
C ASP A 236 -9.47 -14.60 -11.00
N ALA A 237 -10.71 -15.06 -10.93
CA ALA A 237 -11.05 -16.49 -11.00
C ALA A 237 -10.69 -17.17 -12.34
N THR A 238 -10.29 -16.43 -13.38
CA THR A 238 -9.82 -16.99 -14.65
C THR A 238 -8.38 -17.50 -14.56
N GLN A 239 -7.64 -17.07 -13.54
CA GLN A 239 -6.27 -17.52 -13.27
C GLN A 239 -6.27 -18.81 -12.44
N SER A 240 -5.20 -19.62 -12.56
CA SER A 240 -5.06 -20.83 -11.77
C SER A 240 -5.01 -20.52 -10.26
N ILE A 241 -5.57 -21.42 -9.45
CA ILE A 241 -5.59 -21.29 -7.99
C ILE A 241 -4.19 -21.09 -7.42
N ASP A 242 -3.18 -21.80 -7.95
CA ASP A 242 -1.79 -21.66 -7.51
C ASP A 242 -1.25 -20.25 -7.72
N LYS A 243 -1.40 -19.67 -8.93
CA LYS A 243 -0.95 -18.31 -9.20
C LYS A 243 -1.63 -17.29 -8.30
N ARG A 244 -2.93 -17.45 -8.06
CA ARG A 244 -3.73 -16.56 -7.19
C ARG A 244 -3.29 -16.65 -5.74
N ALA A 245 -3.18 -17.85 -5.19
CA ALA A 245 -2.71 -18.07 -3.82
C ALA A 245 -1.28 -17.57 -3.62
N ARG A 246 -0.39 -17.82 -4.59
CA ARG A 246 0.99 -17.32 -4.58
C ARG A 246 1.06 -15.79 -4.60
N ALA A 247 0.23 -15.12 -5.40
CA ALA A 247 0.15 -13.67 -5.43
C ALA A 247 -0.35 -13.11 -4.08
N TYR A 248 -1.39 -13.73 -3.51
CA TYR A 248 -1.94 -13.38 -2.20
C TYR A 248 -0.92 -13.54 -1.07
N LEU A 249 -0.27 -14.71 -0.99
CA LEU A 249 0.72 -14.99 0.04
C LEU A 249 1.96 -14.08 -0.08
N ALA A 250 2.39 -13.78 -1.31
CA ALA A 250 3.55 -12.93 -1.54
C ALA A 250 3.35 -11.49 -1.05
N ILE A 251 2.14 -10.93 -1.19
CA ILE A 251 1.86 -9.56 -0.75
C ILE A 251 1.48 -9.48 0.72
N ASN A 252 0.80 -10.48 1.27
CA ASN A 252 0.32 -10.47 2.65
C ASN A 252 1.32 -11.06 3.66
N CYS A 253 2.20 -11.97 3.22
CA CYS A 253 3.08 -12.75 4.11
C CYS A 253 4.56 -12.67 3.70
N GLY A 254 4.86 -12.65 2.39
CA GLY A 254 6.22 -12.78 1.86
C GLY A 254 7.18 -11.64 2.23
N HIS A 255 6.70 -10.49 2.70
CA HIS A 255 7.55 -9.42 3.17
C HIS A 255 8.23 -9.76 4.52
N CYS A 256 7.53 -10.45 5.43
CA CYS A 256 8.09 -10.99 6.68
C CYS A 256 8.68 -12.38 6.44
N HIS A 257 7.94 -13.27 5.77
CA HIS A 257 8.35 -14.66 5.48
C HIS A 257 9.23 -14.72 4.23
N SER A 258 10.47 -14.29 4.36
CA SER A 258 11.52 -14.30 3.34
C SER A 258 12.89 -14.41 4.01
N PRO A 259 13.97 -14.76 3.28
CA PRO A 259 15.30 -14.93 3.88
C PRO A 259 15.82 -13.71 4.64
N SER A 260 15.37 -12.52 4.28
CA SER A 260 15.80 -11.25 4.90
C SER A 260 14.65 -10.49 5.60
N GLY A 261 13.49 -11.10 5.73
CA GLY A 261 12.34 -10.52 6.44
C GLY A 261 12.37 -10.76 7.94
N SER A 262 11.50 -10.10 8.68
CA SER A 262 11.40 -10.17 10.14
C SER A 262 11.11 -11.59 10.68
N ALA A 263 10.48 -12.47 9.87
CA ALA A 263 10.20 -13.85 10.21
C ALA A 263 11.13 -14.85 9.49
N SER A 264 12.34 -14.44 9.09
CA SER A 264 13.33 -15.29 8.38
C SER A 264 13.71 -16.56 9.15
N ASN A 265 13.77 -16.48 10.49
CA ASN A 265 14.06 -17.59 11.39
C ASN A 265 13.03 -18.74 11.31
N SER A 266 11.82 -18.47 10.85
CA SER A 266 10.80 -19.51 10.63
C SER A 266 11.20 -20.48 9.52
N GLY A 267 12.08 -20.09 8.60
CA GLY A 267 12.43 -20.85 7.39
C GLY A 267 11.23 -21.05 6.45
N LEU A 268 10.11 -20.36 6.67
CA LEU A 268 8.96 -20.31 5.79
C LEU A 268 9.11 -19.09 4.87
N TYR A 269 9.14 -19.33 3.55
CA TYR A 269 9.36 -18.28 2.56
C TYR A 269 8.20 -18.24 1.57
N LEU A 270 7.47 -17.12 1.58
CA LEU A 270 6.22 -16.96 0.83
C LEU A 270 6.36 -15.91 -0.29
N ASN A 271 7.57 -15.79 -0.86
CA ASN A 271 7.81 -14.94 -2.03
C ASN A 271 7.11 -15.53 -3.28
N TYR A 272 6.70 -14.65 -4.18
CA TYR A 272 5.92 -15.04 -5.38
C TYR A 272 6.59 -16.14 -6.24
N LYS A 273 7.93 -16.10 -6.34
CA LYS A 273 8.73 -17.06 -7.11
C LYS A 273 9.32 -18.22 -6.27
N GLU A 274 8.94 -18.37 -5.01
CA GLU A 274 9.43 -19.48 -4.20
C GLU A 274 8.89 -20.81 -4.75
N ASN A 275 9.76 -21.73 -5.12
CA ASN A 275 9.41 -23.00 -5.74
C ASN A 275 9.91 -24.23 -4.95
N ARG A 276 10.58 -24.00 -3.83
CA ARG A 276 11.07 -25.07 -2.96
C ARG A 276 9.97 -25.45 -1.97
N ASN A 277 9.41 -26.65 -2.11
CA ASN A 277 8.27 -27.10 -1.31
C ASN A 277 8.49 -26.93 0.20
N LYS A 278 9.67 -27.29 0.72
CA LYS A 278 9.97 -27.17 2.16
C LYS A 278 9.96 -25.73 2.64
N GLN A 279 10.53 -24.80 1.87
CA GLN A 279 10.52 -23.37 2.19
C GLN A 279 9.12 -22.77 2.04
N LEU A 280 8.34 -23.25 1.08
CA LEU A 280 6.94 -22.86 0.92
C LEU A 280 6.05 -23.32 2.10
N GLY A 281 6.50 -24.29 2.86
CA GLY A 281 5.80 -24.80 4.05
C GLY A 281 5.27 -26.22 3.93
N VAL A 282 5.41 -26.87 2.76
CA VAL A 282 4.92 -28.24 2.53
C VAL A 282 5.69 -29.22 3.43
N TYR A 283 4.97 -29.92 4.29
CA TYR A 283 5.47 -30.81 5.33
C TYR A 283 6.61 -30.21 6.16
N LYS A 284 6.53 -28.89 6.38
CA LYS A 284 7.50 -28.17 7.19
C LYS A 284 6.98 -28.02 8.61
N SER A 285 7.69 -28.63 9.56
CA SER A 285 7.40 -28.43 10.98
C SER A 285 7.61 -26.98 11.39
N PRO A 286 6.77 -26.43 12.28
CA PRO A 286 6.90 -25.08 12.79
C PRO A 286 8.17 -24.90 13.62
N VAL A 287 8.62 -23.65 13.74
CA VAL A 287 9.75 -23.27 14.61
C VAL A 287 9.21 -22.31 15.67
N ALA A 288 9.18 -22.75 16.93
CA ALA A 288 8.82 -21.92 18.09
C ALA A 288 7.45 -21.19 17.96
N THR A 289 6.40 -21.89 17.52
CA THR A 289 5.07 -21.30 17.29
C THR A 289 4.18 -21.24 18.53
N GLY A 290 4.53 -21.97 19.61
CA GLY A 290 3.68 -22.05 20.82
C GLY A 290 2.24 -22.43 20.47
N ARG A 291 1.25 -21.72 21.03
CA ARG A 291 -0.18 -21.91 20.73
C ARG A 291 -0.55 -21.70 19.27
N GLY A 292 0.30 -21.00 18.51
CA GLY A 292 0.10 -20.79 17.07
C GLY A 292 0.25 -22.05 16.23
N SER A 293 0.70 -23.20 16.79
CA SER A 293 0.65 -24.48 16.08
C SER A 293 -0.76 -25.07 16.04
N GLY A 294 -1.61 -24.81 17.03
CA GLY A 294 -2.94 -25.42 17.13
C GLY A 294 -2.89 -26.94 17.25
N ASP A 295 -1.81 -27.47 17.86
CA ASP A 295 -1.51 -28.90 17.98
C ASP A 295 -1.32 -29.62 16.61
N LEU A 296 -1.04 -28.84 15.55
CA LEU A 296 -0.76 -29.33 14.20
C LEU A 296 0.75 -29.46 13.96
N ASP A 297 1.15 -30.40 13.08
CA ASP A 297 2.55 -30.80 12.88
C ASP A 297 3.26 -29.99 11.78
N TYR A 298 2.52 -29.53 10.76
CA TYR A 298 3.11 -28.94 9.56
C TYR A 298 2.49 -27.62 9.14
N SER A 299 3.31 -26.77 8.53
CA SER A 299 2.84 -25.48 8.02
C SER A 299 1.80 -25.65 6.91
N ILE A 300 2.02 -26.59 5.99
CA ILE A 300 1.09 -26.98 4.92
C ILE A 300 1.10 -28.51 4.79
N VAL A 301 -0.09 -29.11 4.78
CA VAL A 301 -0.32 -30.53 4.46
C VAL A 301 -1.10 -30.60 3.15
N PRO A 302 -0.48 -30.99 2.03
CA PRO A 302 -1.16 -31.10 0.73
C PRO A 302 -2.43 -31.94 0.82
N GLY A 303 -3.52 -31.47 0.22
CA GLY A 303 -4.83 -32.11 0.27
C GLY A 303 -5.60 -31.92 1.59
N HIS A 304 -4.96 -31.43 2.66
CA HIS A 304 -5.52 -31.37 4.01
C HIS A 304 -5.40 -29.94 4.60
N PRO A 305 -6.23 -28.99 4.14
CA PRO A 305 -6.16 -27.60 4.60
C PRO A 305 -6.40 -27.46 6.12
N ASP A 306 -7.30 -28.27 6.70
CA ASP A 306 -7.63 -28.22 8.13
C ASP A 306 -6.49 -28.71 9.03
N ASP A 307 -5.55 -29.50 8.50
CA ASP A 307 -4.34 -29.99 9.17
C ASP A 307 -3.14 -29.05 8.96
N SER A 308 -3.37 -27.86 8.35
CA SER A 308 -2.32 -26.92 7.97
C SER A 308 -2.27 -25.71 8.91
N ILE A 309 -1.13 -25.53 9.61
CA ILE A 309 -0.89 -24.42 10.54
C ILE A 309 -1.08 -23.06 9.85
N LEU A 310 -0.68 -22.93 8.58
CA LEU A 310 -0.85 -21.71 7.80
C LEU A 310 -2.31 -21.23 7.83
N LEU A 311 -3.25 -22.12 7.51
CA LEU A 311 -4.66 -21.81 7.49
C LEU A 311 -5.22 -21.55 8.89
N TYR A 312 -4.88 -22.41 9.87
CA TYR A 312 -5.26 -22.23 11.28
C TYR A 312 -4.92 -20.82 11.79
N ARG A 313 -3.70 -20.33 11.52
CA ARG A 313 -3.27 -19.00 11.92
C ARG A 313 -3.96 -17.87 11.13
N MET A 314 -4.25 -18.08 9.85
CA MET A 314 -4.98 -17.10 9.03
C MET A 314 -6.42 -16.91 9.51
N MET A 315 -7.07 -17.97 9.97
CA MET A 315 -8.45 -17.98 10.49
C MET A 315 -8.58 -17.34 11.88
N SER A 316 -7.50 -17.29 12.66
CA SER A 316 -7.53 -16.77 14.02
C SER A 316 -7.53 -15.23 14.05
N ASN A 317 -8.23 -14.65 15.03
CA ASN A 317 -8.13 -13.24 15.43
C ASN A 317 -7.46 -13.08 16.81
N ALA A 318 -7.03 -14.18 17.45
CA ALA A 318 -6.30 -14.12 18.71
C ALA A 318 -4.88 -13.60 18.47
N PRO A 319 -4.41 -12.58 19.22
CA PRO A 319 -3.13 -11.91 18.94
C PRO A 319 -1.90 -12.82 18.98
N ASP A 320 -1.92 -13.89 19.79
CA ASP A 320 -0.84 -14.89 19.95
C ASP A 320 -0.89 -16.02 18.91
N ILE A 321 -1.95 -16.07 18.09
CA ILE A 321 -2.17 -17.12 17.09
C ILE A 321 -2.20 -16.54 15.68
N MET A 322 -2.90 -15.41 15.50
CA MET A 322 -3.21 -14.88 14.18
C MET A 322 -1.98 -14.57 13.33
N MET A 323 -2.11 -14.76 12.01
CA MET A 323 -1.18 -14.27 10.99
C MET A 323 -1.95 -13.53 9.88
N PRO A 324 -1.44 -12.35 9.44
CA PRO A 324 -0.34 -11.55 10.02
C PRO A 324 -0.61 -11.14 11.48
N GLU A 325 0.46 -11.00 12.28
CA GLU A 325 0.38 -10.60 13.71
C GLU A 325 -0.06 -9.14 13.88
N SER A 326 0.20 -8.32 12.88
CA SER A 326 -0.17 -6.91 12.84
C SER A 326 -0.76 -6.53 11.48
N GLY A 327 -1.37 -5.33 11.39
CA GLY A 327 -1.95 -4.80 10.15
C GLY A 327 -3.38 -5.28 9.84
N ARG A 328 -3.94 -6.16 10.66
CA ARG A 328 -5.35 -6.56 10.65
C ARG A 328 -5.90 -6.74 12.06
N SER A 329 -7.19 -6.63 12.22
CA SER A 329 -7.94 -6.97 13.44
C SER A 329 -9.04 -8.01 13.19
N ILE A 330 -9.38 -8.26 11.93
CA ILE A 330 -10.35 -9.26 11.51
C ILE A 330 -9.78 -10.19 10.45
N MET A 331 -10.38 -11.35 10.31
CA MET A 331 -10.03 -12.35 9.30
C MET A 331 -10.38 -11.86 7.89
N HIS A 332 -9.49 -12.14 6.93
CA HIS A 332 -9.76 -11.93 5.51
C HIS A 332 -10.43 -13.17 4.92
N GLN A 333 -11.73 -13.15 4.83
CA GLN A 333 -12.52 -14.33 4.45
C GLN A 333 -12.13 -14.87 3.06
N GLU A 334 -12.03 -14.00 2.06
CA GLU A 334 -11.70 -14.38 0.68
C GLU A 334 -10.26 -14.91 0.56
N GLY A 335 -9.34 -14.36 1.38
CA GLY A 335 -7.96 -14.85 1.44
C GLY A 335 -7.84 -16.23 2.08
N VAL A 336 -8.61 -16.49 3.13
CA VAL A 336 -8.69 -17.80 3.80
C VAL A 336 -9.28 -18.83 2.84
N GLU A 337 -10.39 -18.54 2.18
CA GLU A 337 -11.02 -19.41 1.20
C GLU A 337 -10.08 -19.76 0.04
N LEU A 338 -9.37 -18.76 -0.50
CA LEU A 338 -8.39 -18.95 -1.56
C LEU A 338 -7.26 -19.90 -1.12
N VAL A 339 -6.70 -19.71 0.08
CA VAL A 339 -5.60 -20.56 0.57
C VAL A 339 -6.10 -21.96 0.95
N TYR A 340 -7.33 -22.06 1.50
CA TYR A 340 -7.98 -23.34 1.77
C TYR A 340 -8.08 -24.17 0.49
N GLN A 341 -8.66 -23.58 -0.55
CA GLN A 341 -8.85 -24.28 -1.83
C GLN A 341 -7.51 -24.62 -2.50
N TRP A 342 -6.52 -23.74 -2.41
CA TRP A 342 -5.18 -23.99 -2.92
C TRP A 342 -4.51 -25.19 -2.25
N ILE A 343 -4.57 -25.29 -0.91
CA ILE A 343 -4.00 -26.42 -0.17
C ILE A 343 -4.77 -27.72 -0.50
N LYS A 344 -6.10 -27.63 -0.61
CA LYS A 344 -6.96 -28.77 -0.94
C LYS A 344 -6.65 -29.38 -2.31
N GLU A 345 -6.27 -28.54 -3.29
CA GLU A 345 -5.91 -28.98 -4.64
C GLU A 345 -4.44 -29.41 -4.79
N MET A 346 -3.60 -29.20 -3.76
CA MET A 346 -2.22 -29.70 -3.76
C MET A 346 -2.18 -31.23 -3.77
N GLN A 347 -1.30 -31.78 -4.61
CA GLN A 347 -1.03 -33.20 -4.72
C GLN A 347 0.28 -33.59 -4.00
#